data_12b8bf16dd2a73b76036f5e8b67cef49
#
_entry.id   12b8bf16dd2a73b76036f5e8b67cef49
#
_cell.length_a   1.000
_cell.length_b   1.000
_cell.length_c   1.000
_cell.angle_alpha   90.00
_cell.angle_beta   90.00
_cell.angle_gamma   90.00
#
_symmetry.space_group_name_H-M   'P 1'
#
loop_
_entity.id
_entity.type
_entity.pdbx_description
1 polymer ?
#
loop_
_entity_poly.entity_id
_entity_poly.type
_entity_poly.pdbx_seq_one_letter_code
_entity_poly.pdbx_strand_id
1 'polypeptide(L)'
;MSALAGLGLLTLITQVEIAGHTRVLVLDDCPAGLDGFYAPARNSIGLCRNNHSDDAGLKVTLLHEAMHRLQHCRQPELADQLNADHSVNELEEEAAEMQHWGEQDLSAAASWLQRQLKEKCGDQPN
;
A
#
# COMPACT_ATOMS: atom_id res chain seq x y z
N MET A 1 22.83 13.63 -6.29
CA MET A 1 21.91 13.50 -6.39
C MET A 1 21.45 12.54 -6.38
N SER A 2 20.99 12.38 -6.01
CA SER A 2 20.58 11.29 -5.98
C SER A 2 19.34 11.15 -6.55
N ALA A 3 19.38 10.65 -7.59
CA ALA A 3 18.19 10.24 -8.21
C ALA A 3 17.40 9.38 -7.28
N LEU A 4 18.07 8.82 -6.30
CA LEU A 4 17.37 7.97 -5.46
C LEU A 4 16.54 8.67 -4.48
N ALA A 5 16.90 9.85 -4.14
CA ALA A 5 16.14 10.58 -3.20
C ALA A 5 14.82 10.93 -3.82
N GLY A 6 14.71 10.65 -5.10
CA GLY A 6 13.56 11.13 -5.76
C GLY A 6 12.47 10.15 -6.05
N LEU A 7 12.28 9.18 -5.24
CA LEU A 7 11.14 8.32 -5.47
C LEU A 7 9.87 9.11 -5.15
N GLY A 8 9.29 9.71 -6.15
CA GLY A 8 8.11 10.54 -5.98
C GLY A 8 6.86 9.71 -5.77
N LEU A 9 5.82 10.36 -5.28
CA LEU A 9 4.57 9.69 -5.01
C LEU A 9 3.97 9.07 -6.28
N LEU A 10 3.96 9.81 -7.37
CA LEU A 10 3.36 9.30 -8.60
C LEU A 10 4.11 8.08 -9.13
N THR A 11 5.44 8.11 -9.05
CA THR A 11 6.23 6.97 -9.47
C THR A 11 5.93 5.77 -8.59
N LEU A 12 5.84 5.97 -7.29
CA LEU A 12 5.55 4.87 -6.37
C LEU A 12 4.15 4.31 -6.63
N ILE A 13 3.18 5.17 -6.87
CA ILE A 13 1.83 4.72 -7.20
C ILE A 13 1.87 3.84 -8.44
N THR A 14 2.55 4.29 -9.49
CA THR A 14 2.62 3.52 -10.73
C THR A 14 3.27 2.16 -10.51
N GLN A 15 4.34 2.13 -9.72
CA GLN A 15 5.01 0.87 -9.42
C GLN A 15 4.10 -0.11 -8.68
N VAL A 16 3.34 0.39 -7.72
CA VAL A 16 2.42 -0.46 -6.97
C VAL A 16 1.29 -0.95 -7.87
N GLU A 17 0.76 -0.08 -8.70
CA GLU A 17 -0.34 -0.46 -9.60
C GLU A 17 0.09 -1.57 -10.55
N ILE A 18 1.25 -1.41 -11.14
CA ILE A 18 1.73 -2.39 -12.10
C ILE A 18 2.09 -3.71 -11.41
N ALA A 19 2.86 -3.62 -10.35
CA ALA A 19 3.35 -4.83 -9.67
C ALA A 19 2.22 -5.57 -8.96
N GLY A 20 1.29 -4.83 -8.39
CA GLY A 20 0.23 -5.41 -7.58
C GLY A 20 -1.07 -5.68 -8.32
N HIS A 21 -1.14 -5.28 -9.58
CA HIS A 21 -2.37 -5.40 -10.37
C HIS A 21 -3.54 -4.80 -9.58
N THR A 22 -3.37 -3.57 -9.13
CA THR A 22 -4.35 -2.91 -8.27
C THR A 22 -4.45 -1.45 -8.69
N ARG A 23 -5.50 -0.78 -8.28
CA ARG A 23 -5.67 0.63 -8.58
C ARG A 23 -5.39 1.45 -7.34
N VAL A 24 -4.74 2.59 -7.52
CA VAL A 24 -4.48 3.50 -6.41
C VAL A 24 -5.19 4.82 -6.70
N LEU A 25 -6.06 5.23 -5.79
CA LEU A 25 -6.81 6.45 -5.91
C LEU A 25 -6.37 7.43 -4.84
N VAL A 26 -6.19 8.68 -5.21
CA VAL A 26 -5.86 9.72 -4.24
C VAL A 26 -7.11 10.54 -4.02
N LEU A 27 -7.58 10.57 -2.76
CA LEU A 27 -8.87 11.17 -2.41
C LEU A 27 -8.66 12.40 -1.56
N ASP A 28 -9.53 13.38 -1.72
CA ASP A 28 -9.41 14.64 -0.99
C ASP A 28 -10.49 14.86 0.05
N ASP A 29 -11.39 13.91 0.22
CA ASP A 29 -12.53 14.09 1.11
C ASP A 29 -12.75 12.92 2.05
N CYS A 30 -11.68 12.30 2.51
CA CYS A 30 -11.79 11.21 3.46
C CYS A 30 -12.22 11.71 4.83
N PRO A 31 -12.87 10.87 5.62
CA PRO A 31 -13.19 11.22 7.00
C PRO A 31 -11.93 11.52 7.81
N ALA A 32 -12.06 12.38 8.78
CA ALA A 32 -10.93 12.72 9.65
C ALA A 32 -10.36 11.44 10.27
N GLY A 33 -9.06 11.36 10.31
CA GLY A 33 -8.37 10.23 10.93
C GLY A 33 -8.11 9.04 10.03
N LEU A 34 -8.65 9.04 8.83
CA LEU A 34 -8.42 7.94 7.91
C LEU A 34 -7.25 8.30 6.98
N ASP A 35 -6.17 7.55 7.06
CA ASP A 35 -4.99 7.84 6.24
C ASP A 35 -5.09 7.20 4.86
N GLY A 36 -5.65 6.00 4.79
CA GLY A 36 -5.81 5.27 3.54
C GLY A 36 -6.56 3.98 3.82
N PHE A 37 -6.79 3.19 2.78
CA PHE A 37 -7.45 1.91 2.94
C PHE A 37 -7.15 1.00 1.76
N TYR A 38 -7.33 -0.29 1.97
CA TYR A 38 -7.30 -1.27 0.90
C TYR A 38 -8.69 -1.92 0.82
N ALA A 39 -9.28 -1.92 -0.36
CA ALA A 39 -10.60 -2.51 -0.59
C ALA A 39 -10.44 -3.75 -1.47
N PRO A 40 -10.36 -4.94 -0.88
CA PRO A 40 -10.09 -6.15 -1.66
C PRO A 40 -11.18 -6.45 -2.69
N ALA A 41 -12.43 -6.17 -2.38
CA ALA A 41 -13.51 -6.45 -3.32
C ALA A 41 -13.40 -5.62 -4.60
N ARG A 42 -12.78 -4.44 -4.51
CA ARG A 42 -12.61 -3.58 -5.66
C ARG A 42 -11.19 -3.58 -6.16
N ASN A 43 -10.32 -4.30 -5.48
CA ASN A 43 -8.90 -4.34 -5.81
C ASN A 43 -8.35 -2.93 -5.94
N SER A 44 -8.59 -2.13 -4.92
CA SER A 44 -8.21 -0.72 -4.94
C SER A 44 -7.62 -0.28 -3.62
N ILE A 45 -6.68 0.65 -3.72
CA ILE A 45 -6.09 1.31 -2.56
C ILE A 45 -6.52 2.77 -2.61
N GLY A 46 -6.99 3.29 -1.49
CA GLY A 46 -7.30 4.72 -1.38
C GLY A 46 -6.26 5.39 -0.51
N LEU A 47 -5.79 6.55 -0.94
CA LEU A 47 -4.90 7.37 -0.15
C LEU A 47 -5.62 8.67 0.15
N CYS A 48 -5.68 9.03 1.42
CA CYS A 48 -6.48 10.17 1.86
C CYS A 48 -5.61 11.41 1.95
N ARG A 49 -5.46 12.13 0.84
CA ARG A 49 -4.58 13.30 0.79
C ARG A 49 -4.95 14.36 1.82
N ASN A 50 -6.24 14.54 2.06
CA ASN A 50 -6.67 15.58 3.00
C ASN A 50 -6.25 15.32 4.45
N ASN A 51 -5.82 14.10 4.76
CA ASN A 51 -5.40 13.78 6.12
C ASN A 51 -3.89 13.65 6.26
N HIS A 52 -3.15 14.07 5.24
CA HIS A 52 -1.69 14.05 5.30
C HIS A 52 -1.16 15.45 5.08
N SER A 53 -0.08 15.79 5.76
CA SER A 53 0.50 17.11 5.61
C SER A 53 1.43 17.22 4.40
N ASP A 54 1.93 16.10 3.90
CA ASP A 54 2.84 16.12 2.78
C ASP A 54 2.86 14.78 2.04
N ASP A 55 3.59 14.74 0.95
CA ASP A 55 3.68 13.52 0.14
C ASP A 55 4.44 12.41 0.84
N ALA A 56 5.33 12.73 1.75
CA ALA A 56 6.07 11.69 2.47
C ALA A 56 5.09 10.82 3.27
N GLY A 57 4.10 11.42 3.90
CA GLY A 57 3.09 10.67 4.62
C GLY A 57 2.26 9.78 3.69
N LEU A 58 1.92 10.30 2.51
CA LEU A 58 1.17 9.52 1.55
C LEU A 58 1.97 8.32 1.04
N LYS A 59 3.28 8.48 0.86
CA LYS A 59 4.11 7.38 0.39
C LYS A 59 4.16 6.23 1.38
N VAL A 60 4.33 6.53 2.66
CA VAL A 60 4.39 5.44 3.64
C VAL A 60 3.02 4.82 3.87
N THR A 61 1.95 5.60 3.75
CA THR A 61 0.60 5.04 3.80
C THR A 61 0.38 4.10 2.61
N LEU A 62 0.89 4.47 1.44
CA LEU A 62 0.78 3.58 0.28
C LEU A 62 1.46 2.25 0.54
N LEU A 63 2.64 2.26 1.17
CA LEU A 63 3.31 1.00 1.50
C LEU A 63 2.47 0.16 2.46
N HIS A 64 1.84 0.81 3.43
CA HIS A 64 0.97 0.11 4.39
C HIS A 64 -0.18 -0.58 3.66
N GLU A 65 -0.87 0.16 2.81
CA GLU A 65 -2.03 -0.41 2.11
C GLU A 65 -1.63 -1.42 1.04
N ALA A 66 -0.50 -1.19 0.39
CA ALA A 66 0.00 -2.15 -0.58
C ALA A 66 0.42 -3.45 0.08
N MET A 67 0.84 -3.39 1.36
CA MET A 67 1.12 -4.62 2.09
C MET A 67 -0.16 -5.44 2.26
N HIS A 68 -1.30 -4.79 2.49
CA HIS A 68 -2.58 -5.50 2.54
C HIS A 68 -2.90 -6.14 1.18
N ARG A 69 -2.57 -5.46 0.08
CA ARG A 69 -2.72 -6.06 -1.24
C ARG A 69 -1.87 -7.33 -1.37
N LEU A 70 -0.63 -7.26 -0.91
CA LEU A 70 0.25 -8.42 -0.94
C LEU A 70 -0.32 -9.57 -0.11
N GLN A 71 -0.85 -9.27 1.06
CA GLN A 71 -1.47 -10.28 1.91
C GLN A 71 -2.63 -10.96 1.19
N HIS A 72 -3.43 -10.18 0.49
CA HIS A 72 -4.55 -10.72 -0.27
C HIS A 72 -4.07 -11.63 -1.40
N CYS A 73 -2.99 -11.25 -2.09
CA CYS A 73 -2.44 -12.09 -3.15
C CYS A 73 -1.85 -13.38 -2.61
N ARG A 74 -1.24 -13.32 -1.42
CA ARG A 74 -0.68 -14.51 -0.79
C ARG A 74 -1.76 -15.49 -0.35
N GLN A 75 -2.84 -14.94 0.17
CA GLN A 75 -3.91 -15.74 0.73
C GLN A 75 -5.26 -15.10 0.41
N PRO A 76 -5.83 -15.43 -0.75
CA PRO A 76 -7.08 -14.78 -1.17
C PRO A 76 -8.22 -14.91 -0.17
N GLU A 77 -8.18 -15.94 0.67
CA GLU A 77 -9.23 -16.13 1.68
C GLU A 77 -9.20 -15.06 2.77
N LEU A 78 -8.17 -14.22 2.81
CA LEU A 78 -8.11 -13.15 3.79
C LEU A 78 -8.97 -11.94 3.42
N ALA A 79 -9.61 -11.95 2.25
CA ALA A 79 -10.36 -10.79 1.80
C ALA A 79 -11.38 -10.30 2.84
N ASP A 80 -12.07 -11.24 3.49
CA ASP A 80 -13.06 -10.85 4.51
C ASP A 80 -12.40 -10.18 5.71
N GLN A 81 -11.23 -10.65 6.10
CA GLN A 81 -10.54 -10.06 7.22
C GLN A 81 -10.00 -8.68 6.88
N LEU A 82 -9.59 -8.49 5.65
CA LEU A 82 -9.07 -7.19 5.22
C LEU A 82 -10.18 -6.17 5.11
N ASN A 83 -11.41 -6.62 4.84
CA ASN A 83 -12.53 -5.71 4.83
C ASN A 83 -13.05 -5.42 6.23
N ALA A 84 -12.84 -6.33 7.14
CA ALA A 84 -13.35 -6.13 8.47
C ALA A 84 -12.44 -5.18 9.18
N ASP A 85 -12.92 -4.60 10.16
CA ASP A 85 -12.15 -3.69 10.81
C ASP A 85 -11.34 -4.38 11.78
N HIS A 86 -10.54 -4.52 11.75
CA HIS A 86 -9.51 -4.81 12.00
C HIS A 86 -8.72 -4.72 13.09
N SER A 87 -8.94 -4.78 13.58
CA SER A 87 -8.43 -4.67 14.77
C SER A 87 -7.39 -5.61 15.04
N VAL A 88 -6.97 -6.38 14.18
CA VAL A 88 -6.24 -7.26 14.60
C VAL A 88 -5.23 -7.57 13.95
N ASN A 89 -4.28 -7.46 14.30
CA ASN A 89 -3.93 -8.55 14.15
C ASN A 89 -2.69 -8.61 13.38
N GLU A 90 -2.25 -9.76 13.12
CA GLU A 90 -1.01 -10.03 12.41
C GLU A 90 -0.96 -9.30 11.09
N LEU A 91 -2.11 -9.14 10.46
CA LEU A 91 -2.16 -8.44 9.18
C LEU A 91 -1.82 -6.96 9.36
N GLU A 92 -2.39 -6.34 10.39
CA GLU A 92 -2.10 -4.94 10.65
C GLU A 92 -0.68 -4.74 11.17
N GLU A 93 -0.19 -5.69 11.94
CA GLU A 93 1.18 -5.61 12.42
C GLU A 93 2.17 -5.68 11.27
N GLU A 94 1.94 -6.56 10.31
CA GLU A 94 2.82 -6.67 9.16
C GLU A 94 2.78 -5.40 8.31
N ALA A 95 1.58 -4.84 8.12
CA ALA A 95 1.46 -3.61 7.36
C ALA A 95 2.11 -2.44 8.08
N ALA A 96 2.01 -2.39 9.41
CA ALA A 96 2.66 -1.35 10.19
C ALA A 96 4.17 -1.48 10.15
N GLU A 97 4.69 -2.69 10.13
CA GLU A 97 6.13 -2.91 9.98
C GLU A 97 6.62 -2.42 8.62
N MET A 98 5.85 -2.66 7.57
CA MET A 98 6.19 -2.18 6.25
C MET A 98 6.24 -0.66 6.22
N GLN A 99 5.25 -0.02 6.84
CA GLN A 99 5.21 1.42 6.93
C GLN A 99 6.41 1.97 7.68
N HIS A 100 6.74 1.35 8.80
CA HIS A 100 7.87 1.78 9.61
C HIS A 100 9.18 1.65 8.84
N TRP A 101 9.35 0.56 8.12
CA TRP A 101 10.53 0.39 7.26
C TRP A 101 10.58 1.50 6.22
N GLY A 102 9.43 1.82 5.62
CA GLY A 102 9.37 2.90 4.63
C GLY A 102 9.74 4.25 5.20
N GLU A 103 9.42 4.49 6.47
CA GLU A 103 9.80 5.73 7.13
C GLU A 103 11.31 5.84 7.30
N GLN A 104 11.96 4.71 7.46
CA GLN A 104 13.41 4.69 7.65
C GLN A 104 14.17 4.61 6.34
N ASP A 105 13.67 3.87 5.36
CA ASP A 105 14.35 3.69 4.09
C ASP A 105 13.30 3.38 3.02
N LEU A 106 12.72 4.44 2.49
CA LEU A 106 11.63 4.31 1.52
C LEU A 106 12.04 3.49 0.30
N SER A 107 13.23 3.74 -0.21
CA SER A 107 13.67 3.10 -1.44
C SER A 107 13.80 1.59 -1.25
N ALA A 108 14.40 1.16 -0.15
CA ALA A 108 14.59 -0.26 0.11
C ALA A 108 13.25 -0.94 0.35
N ALA A 109 12.37 -0.30 1.13
CA ALA A 109 11.06 -0.87 1.44
C ALA A 109 10.22 -0.99 0.16
N ALA A 110 10.22 0.04 -0.66
CA ALA A 110 9.45 0.03 -1.90
C ALA A 110 9.97 -1.02 -2.87
N SER A 111 11.28 -1.18 -2.97
CA SER A 111 11.85 -2.19 -3.86
C SER A 111 11.47 -3.60 -3.44
N TRP A 112 11.56 -3.86 -2.16
CA TRP A 112 11.19 -5.18 -1.65
C TRP A 112 9.71 -5.47 -1.92
N LEU A 113 8.86 -4.49 -1.61
CA LEU A 113 7.43 -4.67 -1.77
C LEU A 113 7.07 -4.87 -3.25
N GLN A 114 7.69 -4.10 -4.13
CA GLN A 114 7.44 -4.22 -5.56
C GLN A 114 7.78 -5.64 -6.05
N ARG A 115 8.91 -6.18 -5.61
CA ARG A 115 9.29 -7.53 -6.01
C ARG A 115 8.29 -8.56 -5.49
N GLN A 116 7.85 -8.40 -4.25
CA GLN A 116 6.90 -9.33 -3.66
C GLN A 116 5.53 -9.25 -4.35
N LEU A 117 5.09 -8.04 -4.67
CA LEU A 117 3.84 -7.88 -5.39
C LEU A 117 3.90 -8.54 -6.76
N LYS A 118 5.00 -8.33 -7.49
CA LYS A 118 5.16 -8.97 -8.80
C LYS A 118 5.12 -10.48 -8.67
N GLU A 119 5.77 -11.00 -7.65
CA GLU A 119 5.85 -12.44 -7.48
C GLU A 119 4.51 -13.06 -7.09
N LYS A 120 3.81 -12.42 -6.18
CA LYS A 120 2.59 -13.01 -5.63
C LYS A 120 1.31 -12.57 -6.33
N CYS A 121 1.29 -11.37 -6.89
CA CYS A 121 0.12 -10.86 -7.60
C CYS A 121 0.25 -10.98 -9.11
N GLY A 122 1.47 -11.09 -9.59
CA GLY A 122 1.73 -10.99 -11.03
C GLY A 122 1.16 -12.11 -11.86
N ASP A 123 0.97 -13.28 -11.27
CA ASP A 123 0.46 -14.42 -12.00
C ASP A 123 -1.00 -14.69 -11.73
N GLN A 124 -1.70 -13.70 -11.24
CA GLN A 124 -3.10 -13.90 -10.92
C GLN A 124 -3.90 -14.07 -12.20
N PRO A 125 -4.68 -15.14 -12.32
CA PRO A 125 -5.55 -15.25 -13.49
C PRO A 125 -6.64 -14.21 -13.35
N ASN A 126 -7.08 -13.72 -14.43
CA ASN A 126 -8.14 -12.72 -14.40
C ASN A 126 -9.51 -13.34 -14.36
#